data_b5e1bf8fd0fa3d4da51ca5f49ec7dcb1
#
_entry.id   b5e1bf8fd0fa3d4da51ca5f49ec7dcb1
#
_cell.length_a   1.000
_cell.length_b   1.000
_cell.length_c   1.000
_cell.angle_alpha   90.00
_cell.angle_beta   90.00
_cell.angle_gamma   90.00
#
_symmetry.space_group_name_H-M   'P 1'
#
loop_
_entity.id
_entity.type
_entity.pdbx_description
1 polymer ?
#
loop_
_entity_poly.entity_id
_entity_poly.type
_entity_poly.pdbx_seq_one_letter_code
_entity_poly.pdbx_strand_id
1 'polypeptide(L)'
;MTASHCQHLSDTPPTTITIYTIMTRKTSLITIVAILLAASAWVIVQNTGREPKAIASIADIKGCIIGVQLGTTGDVKASALEKEGHNEVERYTKAADAVQALTQGKIDCVVVDEQPAYAFCRQTNGIRVLAEPLSTEYLAMCLAKPDSIMARMVNNAIRTLKQKGIIGTIIDRHIKGEASTAYAPKRGGRAAGVLTVATNATFKPYEYYDHGNIVGIDIDIAHAIADELNMDIKVEDMEFDAIIAAIQNGKARIGAAGMTVTPERKGSVLFTEPYATSRQMVIVRDNNGSATAGHGIISRFKNNFIADGRYTYLLKGLGNTLIITVCAMLISLLLGTLIAVIRTTHDNNGSMPIANILCKTYLMIIRGTPTMVQLLIIYYVVFAAVDISKVLVAVVAFGLNSAAYLAEVIRSGIMAVDKGQMEAGRSLGLSYATTMRRIVMPQAFKNVLPAIGNELITLLKETSISGYIGLTDLTKGSDIIRSITYDAMMPLGLVAAIYFMLVMALSTGISRIEKRMRKNEYR
;
A
#
# COMPACT_ATOMS: atom_id res chain seq x y z
N MET A 1 62.01 40.25 34.04
CA MET A 1 61.05 39.88 35.11
C MET A 1 59.73 39.79 34.44
N THR A 2 59.00 38.70 34.29
CA THR A 2 59.14 37.30 34.65
C THR A 2 58.14 36.54 33.75
N ALA A 3 58.69 35.61 32.95
CA ALA A 3 57.87 34.58 32.27
C ALA A 3 57.57 33.50 33.33
N SER A 4 56.32 33.16 33.53
CA SER A 4 55.86 31.84 33.99
C SER A 4 54.39 31.95 34.42
N HIS A 5 53.53 31.42 33.63
CA HIS A 5 52.29 30.70 34.04
C HIS A 5 51.45 30.37 32.82
N CYS A 6 51.88 29.37 32.06
CA CYS A 6 51.05 28.67 31.07
C CYS A 6 51.60 27.26 30.86
N GLN A 7 51.47 26.44 31.87
CA GLN A 7 51.61 24.98 31.77
C GLN A 7 50.80 24.36 32.91
N HIS A 8 49.57 23.99 32.65
CA HIS A 8 48.80 22.90 33.29
C HIS A 8 47.33 22.94 32.78
N LEU A 9 47.10 22.45 31.62
CA LEU A 9 45.78 22.01 31.15
C LEU A 9 45.94 21.12 29.90
N SER A 10 46.56 19.95 30.11
CA SER A 10 46.52 18.90 29.08
C SER A 10 46.76 17.52 29.71
N ASP A 11 45.84 17.04 30.54
CA ASP A 11 45.80 15.62 30.88
C ASP A 11 44.40 15.26 31.41
N THR A 12 43.40 15.32 30.55
CA THR A 12 42.15 14.56 30.76
C THR A 12 42.07 13.51 29.65
N PRO A 13 41.96 12.22 30.02
CA PRO A 13 41.96 11.16 28.99
C PRO A 13 40.70 11.26 28.11
N PRO A 14 40.83 11.05 26.78
CA PRO A 14 39.72 11.19 25.81
C PRO A 14 38.54 10.22 26.01
N THR A 15 38.65 9.31 26.96
CA THR A 15 37.64 8.33 27.30
C THR A 15 36.45 8.89 28.09
N THR A 16 36.63 9.93 28.90
CA THR A 16 35.58 10.47 29.78
C THR A 16 34.53 11.28 29.00
N ILE A 17 34.94 12.06 28.01
CA ILE A 17 34.04 12.88 27.18
C ILE A 17 33.19 11.98 26.26
N THR A 18 33.78 10.91 25.72
CA THR A 18 33.07 9.95 24.84
C THR A 18 32.02 9.15 25.62
N ILE A 19 32.32 8.75 26.85
CA ILE A 19 31.38 8.02 27.74
C ILE A 19 30.21 8.94 28.17
N TYR A 20 30.48 10.20 28.50
CA TYR A 20 29.43 11.17 28.85
C TYR A 20 28.48 11.45 27.68
N THR A 21 28.99 11.60 26.47
CA THR A 21 28.17 11.82 25.25
C THR A 21 27.34 10.59 24.87
N ILE A 22 27.85 9.38 25.10
CA ILE A 22 27.12 8.13 24.87
C ILE A 22 26.04 7.90 25.95
N MET A 23 26.34 8.22 27.20
CA MET A 23 25.35 8.13 28.30
C MET A 23 24.22 9.15 28.13
N THR A 24 24.50 10.39 27.77
CA THR A 24 23.47 11.41 27.54
C THR A 24 22.59 11.08 26.33
N ARG A 25 23.14 10.50 25.25
CA ARG A 25 22.31 10.01 24.11
C ARG A 25 21.44 8.82 24.47
N LYS A 26 21.92 7.86 25.27
CA LYS A 26 21.12 6.72 25.74
C LYS A 26 20.00 7.15 26.71
N THR A 27 20.30 8.07 27.63
CA THR A 27 19.29 8.62 28.53
C THR A 27 18.25 9.46 27.77
N SER A 28 18.64 10.28 26.80
CA SER A 28 17.69 11.02 25.95
C SER A 28 16.77 10.08 25.15
N LEU A 29 17.29 8.98 24.59
CA LEU A 29 16.48 8.02 23.85
C LEU A 29 15.47 7.29 24.74
N ILE A 30 15.91 6.87 25.93
CA ILE A 30 15.04 6.23 26.94
C ILE A 30 13.97 7.21 27.42
N THR A 31 14.32 8.47 27.63
CA THR A 31 13.37 9.51 28.04
C THR A 31 12.34 9.80 26.94
N ILE A 32 12.77 9.89 25.67
CA ILE A 32 11.85 10.06 24.52
C ILE A 32 10.90 8.85 24.40
N VAL A 33 11.41 7.64 24.51
CA VAL A 33 10.58 6.42 24.46
C VAL A 33 9.60 6.39 25.64
N ALA A 34 10.05 6.76 26.84
CA ALA A 34 9.18 6.84 28.03
C ALA A 34 8.08 7.92 27.87
N ILE A 35 8.41 9.09 27.29
CA ILE A 35 7.43 10.14 27.00
C ILE A 35 6.44 9.67 25.93
N LEU A 36 6.88 9.00 24.88
CA LEU A 36 6.00 8.45 23.84
C LEU A 36 5.09 7.35 24.39
N LEU A 37 5.61 6.48 25.26
CA LEU A 37 4.81 5.47 25.96
C LEU A 37 3.82 6.10 26.95
N ALA A 38 4.21 7.13 27.68
CA ALA A 38 3.33 7.88 28.57
C ALA A 38 2.25 8.65 27.79
N ALA A 39 2.61 9.27 26.66
CA ALA A 39 1.66 9.95 25.79
C ALA A 39 0.67 8.95 25.14
N SER A 40 1.14 7.79 24.69
CA SER A 40 0.27 6.74 24.16
C SER A 40 -0.63 6.14 25.24
N ALA A 41 -0.13 5.93 26.46
CA ALA A 41 -0.93 5.50 27.61
C ALA A 41 -1.98 6.55 28.00
N TRP A 42 -1.60 7.84 27.97
CA TRP A 42 -2.53 8.95 28.24
C TRP A 42 -3.64 9.05 27.19
N VAL A 43 -3.32 8.90 25.89
CA VAL A 43 -4.31 8.83 24.79
C VAL A 43 -5.22 7.61 24.95
N ILE A 44 -4.68 6.45 25.36
CA ILE A 44 -5.47 5.25 25.63
C ILE A 44 -6.45 5.51 26.79
N VAL A 45 -5.99 6.13 27.88
CA VAL A 45 -6.83 6.46 29.05
C VAL A 45 -7.91 7.48 28.70
N GLN A 46 -7.62 8.48 27.87
CA GLN A 46 -8.62 9.44 27.40
C GLN A 46 -9.69 8.78 26.50
N ASN A 47 -9.29 7.80 25.67
CA ASN A 47 -10.23 7.08 24.78
C ASN A 47 -11.05 5.97 25.50
N THR A 48 -10.67 5.56 26.72
CA THR A 48 -11.43 4.57 27.50
C THR A 48 -12.64 5.16 28.24
N GLY A 49 -12.88 6.47 28.12
CA GLY A 49 -13.97 7.18 28.82
C GLY A 49 -15.30 7.25 28.07
N ARG A 50 -15.38 6.74 26.82
CA ARG A 50 -16.65 6.75 26.10
C ARG A 50 -17.44 5.49 26.42
N GLU A 51 -18.56 5.64 27.14
CA GLU A 51 -19.47 4.52 27.36
C GLU A 51 -20.01 4.02 26.02
N PRO A 52 -19.92 2.70 25.75
CA PRO A 52 -20.42 2.14 24.52
C PRO A 52 -21.93 2.33 24.44
N LYS A 53 -22.41 3.02 23.39
CA LYS A 53 -23.84 3.15 23.15
C LYS A 53 -24.48 1.77 22.93
N ALA A 54 -25.57 1.50 23.64
CA ALA A 54 -26.39 0.33 23.38
C ALA A 54 -27.28 0.60 22.15
N ILE A 55 -26.98 -0.05 21.04
CA ILE A 55 -27.74 0.06 19.79
C ILE A 55 -28.54 -1.24 19.60
N ALA A 56 -29.86 -1.13 19.70
CA ALA A 56 -30.78 -2.26 19.53
C ALA A 56 -31.47 -2.25 18.17
N SER A 57 -31.70 -1.09 17.60
CA SER A 57 -32.42 -0.86 16.34
C SER A 57 -31.73 0.18 15.46
N ILE A 58 -32.15 0.32 14.20
CA ILE A 58 -31.66 1.37 13.29
C ILE A 58 -31.96 2.78 13.83
N ALA A 59 -33.04 2.97 14.58
CA ALA A 59 -33.37 4.28 15.16
C ALA A 59 -32.31 4.77 16.17
N ASP A 60 -31.61 3.86 16.83
CA ASP A 60 -30.59 4.16 17.84
C ASP A 60 -29.25 4.59 17.23
N ILE A 61 -29.10 4.51 15.91
CA ILE A 61 -27.86 4.92 15.21
C ILE A 61 -27.66 6.42 15.29
N LYS A 62 -28.71 7.20 15.53
CA LYS A 62 -28.64 8.66 15.62
C LYS A 62 -27.64 9.09 16.71
N GLY A 63 -26.73 9.96 16.35
CA GLY A 63 -25.67 10.46 17.23
C GLY A 63 -24.52 9.47 17.46
N CYS A 64 -24.39 8.42 16.64
CA CYS A 64 -23.29 7.46 16.68
C CYS A 64 -22.17 7.84 15.73
N ILE A 65 -20.96 7.32 16.02
CA ILE A 65 -19.85 7.28 15.06
C ILE A 65 -20.03 6.02 14.20
N ILE A 66 -20.21 6.21 12.90
CA ILE A 66 -20.47 5.16 11.93
C ILE A 66 -19.18 4.88 11.15
N GLY A 67 -18.67 3.66 11.19
CA GLY A 67 -17.57 3.21 10.34
C GLY A 67 -18.08 2.66 9.01
N VAL A 68 -17.42 3.03 7.93
CA VAL A 68 -17.75 2.56 6.57
C VAL A 68 -16.47 2.31 5.76
N GLN A 69 -16.58 1.49 4.71
CA GLN A 69 -15.53 1.44 3.71
C GLN A 69 -15.74 2.58 2.71
N LEU A 70 -14.65 3.33 2.44
CA LEU A 70 -14.64 4.48 1.55
C LEU A 70 -15.20 4.14 0.16
N GLY A 71 -16.08 4.99 -0.35
CA GLY A 71 -16.63 4.90 -1.70
C GLY A 71 -17.71 3.82 -1.88
N THR A 72 -18.07 3.04 -0.84
CA THR A 72 -19.16 2.05 -0.89
C THR A 72 -20.52 2.72 -0.73
N THR A 73 -21.60 1.96 -0.96
CA THR A 73 -22.97 2.43 -0.66
C THR A 73 -23.22 2.63 0.82
N GLY A 74 -22.53 1.87 1.67
CA GLY A 74 -22.50 2.12 3.12
C GLY A 74 -21.99 3.53 3.44
N ASP A 75 -20.90 3.97 2.78
CA ASP A 75 -20.40 5.35 2.91
C ASP A 75 -21.40 6.39 2.41
N VAL A 76 -22.02 6.18 1.25
CA VAL A 76 -23.05 7.10 0.72
C VAL A 76 -24.22 7.24 1.69
N LYS A 77 -24.70 6.13 2.27
CA LYS A 77 -25.80 6.15 3.25
C LYS A 77 -25.41 6.82 4.56
N ALA A 78 -24.24 6.48 5.09
CA ALA A 78 -23.72 7.09 6.32
C ALA A 78 -23.47 8.58 6.13
N SER A 79 -22.95 9.00 4.96
CA SER A 79 -22.76 10.42 4.60
C SER A 79 -24.08 11.19 4.52
N ALA A 80 -25.19 10.56 4.14
CA ALA A 80 -26.50 11.19 4.19
C ALA A 80 -26.93 11.47 5.64
N LEU A 81 -26.71 10.50 6.55
CA LEU A 81 -26.98 10.66 7.98
C LEU A 81 -26.07 11.71 8.64
N GLU A 82 -24.80 11.81 8.19
CA GLU A 82 -23.84 12.82 8.63
C GLU A 82 -24.32 14.23 8.26
N LYS A 83 -24.82 14.43 7.04
CA LYS A 83 -25.36 15.72 6.56
C LYS A 83 -26.60 16.17 7.32
N GLU A 84 -27.37 15.25 7.89
CA GLU A 84 -28.48 15.57 8.77
C GLU A 84 -28.03 16.14 10.14
N GLY A 85 -26.72 16.18 10.39
CA GLY A 85 -26.10 16.85 11.53
C GLY A 85 -26.12 16.05 12.83
N HIS A 86 -26.37 14.74 12.77
CA HIS A 86 -26.53 13.92 13.96
C HIS A 86 -25.46 12.84 14.12
N ASN A 87 -24.72 12.49 13.04
CA ASN A 87 -23.77 11.38 13.02
C ASN A 87 -22.37 11.88 12.61
N GLU A 88 -21.35 11.17 13.05
CA GLU A 88 -19.97 11.29 12.57
C GLU A 88 -19.64 10.03 11.75
N VAL A 89 -18.96 10.19 10.60
CA VAL A 89 -18.63 9.07 9.72
C VAL A 89 -17.13 8.91 9.61
N GLU A 90 -16.62 7.78 10.09
CA GLU A 90 -15.23 7.38 9.91
C GLU A 90 -15.09 6.46 8.69
N ARG A 91 -14.25 6.86 7.73
CA ARG A 91 -14.03 6.18 6.47
C ARG A 91 -12.75 5.40 6.47
N TYR A 92 -12.85 4.10 6.24
CA TYR A 92 -11.74 3.15 6.19
C TYR A 92 -11.51 2.67 4.75
N THR A 93 -10.29 2.34 4.39
CA THR A 93 -9.99 1.74 3.07
C THR A 93 -10.57 0.33 2.93
N LYS A 94 -10.77 -0.36 4.06
CA LYS A 94 -11.31 -1.73 4.11
C LYS A 94 -12.39 -1.86 5.18
N ALA A 95 -13.45 -2.61 4.88
CA ALA A 95 -14.52 -2.91 5.84
C ALA A 95 -13.99 -3.62 7.11
N ALA A 96 -12.98 -4.49 6.96
CA ALA A 96 -12.34 -5.18 8.08
C ALA A 96 -11.70 -4.20 9.10
N ASP A 97 -11.14 -3.08 8.65
CA ASP A 97 -10.56 -2.06 9.53
C ASP A 97 -11.65 -1.31 10.32
N ALA A 98 -12.81 -1.04 9.69
CA ALA A 98 -13.98 -0.50 10.37
C ALA A 98 -14.51 -1.47 11.45
N VAL A 99 -14.62 -2.76 11.14
CA VAL A 99 -15.03 -3.80 12.12
C VAL A 99 -14.03 -3.88 13.27
N GLN A 100 -12.74 -3.76 12.99
CA GLN A 100 -11.72 -3.72 14.05
C GLN A 100 -11.86 -2.47 14.93
N ALA A 101 -12.10 -1.30 14.35
CA ALA A 101 -12.35 -0.07 15.11
C ALA A 101 -13.59 -0.21 16.00
N LEU A 102 -14.65 -0.89 15.52
CA LEU A 102 -15.84 -1.22 16.29
C LEU A 102 -15.50 -2.11 17.51
N THR A 103 -14.72 -3.17 17.32
CA THR A 103 -14.31 -4.07 18.41
C THR A 103 -13.42 -3.38 19.45
N GLN A 104 -12.64 -2.39 19.01
CA GLN A 104 -11.78 -1.56 19.88
C GLN A 104 -12.56 -0.41 20.58
N GLY A 105 -13.84 -0.24 20.30
CA GLY A 105 -14.66 0.81 20.88
C GLY A 105 -14.40 2.22 20.34
N LYS A 106 -13.68 2.35 19.22
CA LYS A 106 -13.41 3.64 18.57
C LYS A 106 -14.62 4.21 17.87
N ILE A 107 -15.47 3.33 17.31
CA ILE A 107 -16.72 3.66 16.64
C ILE A 107 -17.88 2.88 17.28
N ASP A 108 -19.11 3.28 17.00
CA ASP A 108 -20.30 2.71 17.61
C ASP A 108 -20.93 1.61 16.76
N CYS A 109 -20.89 1.76 15.42
CA CYS A 109 -21.44 0.76 14.49
C CYS A 109 -20.69 0.80 13.15
N VAL A 110 -20.88 -0.26 12.34
CA VAL A 110 -20.35 -0.37 10.97
C VAL A 110 -21.51 -0.61 10.01
N VAL A 111 -21.55 0.12 8.89
CA VAL A 111 -22.50 -0.12 7.80
C VAL A 111 -21.79 -0.84 6.66
N VAL A 112 -22.31 -2.01 6.29
CA VAL A 112 -21.72 -2.89 5.27
C VAL A 112 -22.80 -3.81 4.69
N ASP A 113 -22.52 -4.41 3.52
CA ASP A 113 -23.42 -5.38 2.88
C ASP A 113 -23.68 -6.61 3.75
N GLU A 114 -24.85 -7.20 3.56
CA GLU A 114 -25.41 -8.29 4.38
C GLU A 114 -24.47 -9.49 4.50
N GLN A 115 -24.00 -10.04 3.39
CA GLN A 115 -23.19 -11.25 3.42
C GLN A 115 -21.83 -11.03 4.08
N PRO A 116 -21.08 -9.94 3.78
CA PRO A 116 -19.91 -9.55 4.55
C PRO A 116 -20.21 -9.31 6.04
N ALA A 117 -21.34 -8.67 6.39
CA ALA A 117 -21.71 -8.46 7.79
C ALA A 117 -21.78 -9.79 8.56
N TYR A 118 -22.46 -10.79 7.99
CA TYR A 118 -22.51 -12.12 8.59
C TYR A 118 -21.16 -12.84 8.60
N ALA A 119 -20.32 -12.64 7.56
CA ALA A 119 -18.98 -13.21 7.52
C ALA A 119 -18.11 -12.64 8.65
N PHE A 120 -18.17 -11.32 8.91
CA PHE A 120 -17.50 -10.69 10.04
C PHE A 120 -17.96 -11.23 11.38
N CYS A 121 -19.28 -11.33 11.60
CA CYS A 121 -19.82 -11.81 12.87
C CYS A 121 -19.52 -13.29 13.13
N ARG A 122 -19.34 -14.11 12.11
CA ARG A 122 -18.90 -15.52 12.27
C ARG A 122 -17.47 -15.66 12.73
N GLN A 123 -16.61 -14.70 12.42
CA GLN A 123 -15.17 -14.78 12.69
C GLN A 123 -14.69 -13.84 13.80
N THR A 124 -15.52 -12.86 14.17
CA THR A 124 -15.21 -11.87 15.20
C THR A 124 -16.22 -11.97 16.33
N ASN A 125 -15.74 -12.29 17.53
CA ASN A 125 -16.58 -12.35 18.72
C ASN A 125 -16.95 -10.95 19.24
N GLY A 126 -18.09 -10.83 19.94
CA GLY A 126 -18.52 -9.59 20.58
C GLY A 126 -19.11 -8.56 19.62
N ILE A 127 -19.52 -8.98 18.43
CA ILE A 127 -20.28 -8.17 17.48
C ILE A 127 -21.48 -8.94 16.96
N ARG A 128 -22.53 -8.21 16.58
CA ARG A 128 -23.74 -8.77 15.98
C ARG A 128 -24.27 -7.86 14.88
N VAL A 129 -25.05 -8.45 13.97
CA VAL A 129 -25.79 -7.71 12.93
C VAL A 129 -27.16 -7.32 13.49
N LEU A 130 -27.60 -6.09 13.23
CA LEU A 130 -28.99 -5.70 13.51
C LEU A 130 -29.94 -6.46 12.57
N ALA A 131 -31.14 -6.78 13.05
CA ALA A 131 -32.13 -7.55 12.29
C ALA A 131 -32.71 -6.76 11.10
N GLU A 132 -32.84 -5.45 11.25
CA GLU A 132 -33.40 -4.56 10.24
C GLU A 132 -32.32 -4.07 9.27
N PRO A 133 -32.54 -4.16 7.94
CA PRO A 133 -31.63 -3.59 6.96
C PRO A 133 -31.80 -2.07 6.85
N LEU A 134 -30.70 -1.35 6.61
CA LEU A 134 -30.71 0.09 6.34
C LEU A 134 -31.29 0.39 4.94
N SER A 135 -30.99 -0.46 3.96
CA SER A 135 -31.53 -0.39 2.59
C SER A 135 -31.39 -1.71 1.87
N THR A 136 -32.14 -1.86 0.76
CA THR A 136 -31.98 -2.96 -0.19
C THR A 136 -31.42 -2.43 -1.50
N GLU A 137 -30.49 -3.13 -2.09
CA GLU A 137 -29.67 -2.66 -3.22
C GLU A 137 -29.52 -3.74 -4.29
N TYR A 138 -29.24 -3.30 -5.53
CA TYR A 138 -29.03 -4.18 -6.66
C TYR A 138 -27.55 -4.19 -7.01
N LEU A 139 -26.94 -5.37 -7.06
CA LEU A 139 -25.54 -5.57 -7.44
C LEU A 139 -25.44 -5.83 -8.93
N ALA A 140 -24.57 -5.09 -9.58
CA ALA A 140 -24.32 -5.20 -11.02
C ALA A 140 -22.83 -4.97 -11.34
N MET A 141 -22.38 -5.50 -12.46
CA MET A 141 -21.05 -5.20 -12.98
C MET A 141 -21.07 -3.87 -13.72
N CYS A 142 -19.93 -3.18 -13.76
CA CYS A 142 -19.81 -1.91 -14.47
C CYS A 142 -18.81 -1.97 -15.62
N LEU A 143 -19.05 -1.13 -16.65
CA LEU A 143 -18.23 -1.00 -17.85
C LEU A 143 -18.04 0.48 -18.21
N ALA A 144 -17.04 0.80 -19.03
CA ALA A 144 -16.85 2.14 -19.53
C ALA A 144 -18.05 2.59 -20.41
N LYS A 145 -18.44 3.86 -20.33
CA LYS A 145 -19.56 4.41 -21.11
C LYS A 145 -19.46 4.18 -22.62
N PRO A 146 -18.27 4.30 -23.24
CA PRO A 146 -18.13 4.02 -24.67
C PRO A 146 -18.32 2.54 -25.05
N ASP A 147 -18.17 1.58 -24.11
CA ASP A 147 -18.20 0.14 -24.39
C ASP A 147 -19.64 -0.45 -24.34
N SER A 148 -20.58 0.25 -24.96
CA SER A 148 -21.99 -0.17 -25.02
C SER A 148 -22.23 -1.52 -25.72
N ILE A 149 -21.35 -1.90 -26.65
CA ILE A 149 -21.42 -3.19 -27.33
C ILE A 149 -21.10 -4.32 -26.34
N MET A 150 -20.01 -4.20 -25.60
CA MET A 150 -19.64 -5.17 -24.57
C MET A 150 -20.72 -5.25 -23.49
N ALA A 151 -21.27 -4.11 -23.04
CA ALA A 151 -22.35 -4.09 -22.05
C ALA A 151 -23.56 -4.89 -22.51
N ARG A 152 -23.94 -4.82 -23.80
CA ARG A 152 -25.02 -5.66 -24.36
C ARG A 152 -24.65 -7.14 -24.39
N MET A 153 -23.41 -7.48 -24.77
CA MET A 153 -22.93 -8.86 -24.80
C MET A 153 -22.95 -9.46 -23.39
N VAL A 154 -22.44 -8.73 -22.41
CA VAL A 154 -22.45 -9.13 -20.99
C VAL A 154 -23.87 -9.29 -20.47
N ASN A 155 -24.80 -8.37 -20.78
CA ASN A 155 -26.20 -8.49 -20.39
C ASN A 155 -26.87 -9.73 -20.99
N ASN A 156 -26.60 -10.05 -22.25
CA ASN A 156 -27.10 -11.27 -22.86
C ASN A 156 -26.53 -12.52 -22.18
N ALA A 157 -25.23 -12.53 -21.83
CA ALA A 157 -24.62 -13.61 -21.07
C ALA A 157 -25.28 -13.75 -19.68
N ILE A 158 -25.48 -12.65 -18.94
CA ILE A 158 -26.17 -12.66 -17.65
C ILE A 158 -27.57 -13.24 -17.75
N ARG A 159 -28.36 -12.85 -18.75
CA ARG A 159 -29.71 -13.39 -18.99
C ARG A 159 -29.67 -14.90 -19.24
N THR A 160 -28.76 -15.34 -20.12
CA THR A 160 -28.58 -16.76 -20.43
C THR A 160 -28.19 -17.56 -19.19
N LEU A 161 -27.24 -17.06 -18.39
CA LEU A 161 -26.79 -17.71 -17.16
C LEU A 161 -27.87 -17.75 -16.07
N LYS A 162 -28.71 -16.70 -16.00
CA LYS A 162 -29.89 -16.69 -15.10
C LYS A 162 -30.92 -17.74 -15.56
N GLN A 163 -31.23 -17.80 -16.85
CA GLN A 163 -32.17 -18.79 -17.39
C GLN A 163 -31.69 -20.24 -17.17
N LYS A 164 -30.38 -20.47 -17.26
CA LYS A 164 -29.75 -21.77 -16.95
C LYS A 164 -29.66 -22.07 -15.44
N GLY A 165 -30.02 -21.13 -14.56
CA GLY A 165 -29.90 -21.27 -13.10
C GLY A 165 -28.46 -21.21 -12.57
N ILE A 166 -27.47 -20.92 -13.42
CA ILE A 166 -26.05 -20.94 -13.06
C ILE A 166 -25.73 -19.87 -12.02
N ILE A 167 -26.21 -18.63 -12.21
CA ILE A 167 -25.99 -17.53 -11.27
C ILE A 167 -26.54 -17.87 -9.88
N GLY A 168 -27.76 -18.41 -9.80
CA GLY A 168 -28.35 -18.84 -8.53
C GLY A 168 -27.51 -19.92 -7.85
N THR A 169 -27.05 -20.91 -8.61
CA THR A 169 -26.17 -21.97 -8.08
C THR A 169 -24.85 -21.43 -7.53
N ILE A 170 -24.20 -20.48 -8.23
CA ILE A 170 -22.98 -19.83 -7.77
C ILE A 170 -23.21 -19.13 -6.43
N ILE A 171 -24.26 -18.29 -6.36
CA ILE A 171 -24.61 -17.54 -5.15
C ILE A 171 -24.87 -18.47 -3.98
N ASP A 172 -25.73 -19.48 -4.18
CA ASP A 172 -26.11 -20.44 -3.13
C ASP A 172 -24.89 -21.18 -2.55
N ARG A 173 -24.00 -21.66 -3.41
CA ARG A 173 -22.80 -22.39 -2.99
C ARG A 173 -21.86 -21.54 -2.16
N HIS A 174 -21.60 -20.32 -2.59
CA HIS A 174 -20.72 -19.40 -1.84
C HIS A 174 -21.34 -19.01 -0.49
N ILE A 175 -22.65 -18.77 -0.43
CA ILE A 175 -23.35 -18.44 0.82
C ILE A 175 -23.33 -19.64 1.79
N LYS A 176 -23.49 -20.87 1.29
CA LYS A 176 -23.42 -22.09 2.10
C LYS A 176 -21.99 -22.50 2.48
N GLY A 177 -20.98 -21.86 1.92
CA GLY A 177 -19.57 -22.17 2.18
C GLY A 177 -19.01 -23.33 1.34
N GLU A 178 -19.67 -23.71 0.25
CA GLU A 178 -19.24 -24.74 -0.69
C GLU A 178 -18.40 -24.18 -1.85
N ALA A 179 -17.54 -23.19 -1.55
CA ALA A 179 -16.83 -22.39 -2.55
C ALA A 179 -15.95 -23.20 -3.51
N SER A 180 -15.33 -24.30 -3.04
CA SER A 180 -14.44 -25.13 -3.86
C SER A 180 -15.09 -25.77 -5.08
N THR A 181 -16.42 -25.74 -5.17
CA THR A 181 -17.20 -26.39 -6.25
C THR A 181 -18.12 -25.40 -6.98
N ALA A 182 -17.97 -24.10 -6.76
CA ALA A 182 -18.95 -23.11 -7.21
C ALA A 182 -19.06 -23.04 -8.74
N TYR A 183 -17.99 -22.77 -9.45
CA TYR A 183 -17.96 -22.77 -10.91
C TYR A 183 -16.63 -23.35 -11.42
N ALA A 184 -16.72 -24.22 -12.43
CA ALA A 184 -15.54 -24.78 -13.09
C ALA A 184 -15.41 -24.13 -14.48
N PRO A 185 -14.50 -23.17 -14.67
CA PRO A 185 -14.32 -22.51 -15.97
C PRO A 185 -13.93 -23.50 -17.05
N LYS A 186 -14.43 -23.31 -18.26
CA LYS A 186 -13.97 -24.06 -19.43
C LYS A 186 -12.49 -23.76 -19.67
N ARG A 187 -11.67 -24.77 -19.96
CA ARG A 187 -10.23 -24.58 -20.17
C ARG A 187 -9.92 -23.84 -21.47
N GLY A 188 -8.93 -22.93 -21.42
CA GLY A 188 -8.55 -21.84 -22.24
C GLY A 188 -8.21 -22.04 -23.73
N GLY A 189 -7.66 -21.03 -24.37
CA GLY A 189 -7.36 -20.95 -25.81
C GLY A 189 -8.50 -20.30 -26.61
N ARG A 190 -9.12 -19.25 -26.06
CA ARG A 190 -10.35 -18.65 -26.59
C ARG A 190 -10.07 -17.57 -27.62
N ALA A 191 -10.79 -17.64 -28.75
CA ALA A 191 -10.53 -16.80 -29.91
C ALA A 191 -10.99 -15.34 -29.75
N ALA A 192 -11.88 -15.02 -28.80
CA ALA A 192 -12.48 -13.69 -28.67
C ALA A 192 -11.69 -12.70 -27.78
N GLY A 193 -10.49 -13.09 -27.33
CA GLY A 193 -9.60 -12.22 -26.54
C GLY A 193 -9.72 -12.40 -25.03
N VAL A 194 -9.20 -11.43 -24.26
CA VAL A 194 -9.13 -11.48 -22.80
C VAL A 194 -10.11 -10.47 -22.18
N LEU A 195 -10.95 -10.94 -21.25
CA LEU A 195 -11.81 -10.11 -20.42
C LEU A 195 -11.06 -9.74 -19.13
N THR A 196 -10.60 -8.49 -19.05
CA THR A 196 -9.95 -7.98 -17.84
C THR A 196 -10.99 -7.50 -16.84
N VAL A 197 -10.98 -8.05 -15.64
CA VAL A 197 -11.94 -7.78 -14.56
C VAL A 197 -11.23 -7.08 -13.41
N ALA A 198 -11.66 -5.85 -13.06
CA ALA A 198 -11.22 -5.15 -11.86
C ALA A 198 -12.08 -5.55 -10.68
N THR A 199 -11.46 -5.85 -9.54
CA THR A 199 -12.12 -6.28 -8.31
C THR A 199 -11.39 -5.79 -7.07
N ASN A 200 -12.03 -5.89 -5.87
CA ASN A 200 -11.41 -5.63 -4.58
C ASN A 200 -11.45 -6.88 -3.70
N ALA A 201 -10.43 -7.73 -3.79
CA ALA A 201 -10.41 -9.09 -3.23
C ALA A 201 -10.32 -9.13 -1.69
N THR A 202 -11.13 -8.33 -1.00
CA THR A 202 -11.21 -8.25 0.47
C THR A 202 -12.64 -8.39 1.00
N PHE A 203 -13.62 -8.79 0.15
CA PHE A 203 -15.04 -8.67 0.40
C PHE A 203 -15.77 -10.03 0.28
N LYS A 204 -15.48 -10.93 1.22
CA LYS A 204 -16.09 -12.29 1.25
C LYS A 204 -17.59 -12.19 1.53
N PRO A 205 -18.46 -12.96 0.79
CA PRO A 205 -18.15 -14.03 -0.17
C PRO A 205 -18.10 -13.58 -1.64
N TYR A 206 -18.16 -12.28 -1.95
CA TYR A 206 -18.23 -11.78 -3.33
C TYR A 206 -16.88 -11.91 -4.05
N GLU A 207 -15.79 -11.39 -3.46
CA GLU A 207 -14.43 -11.50 -3.96
C GLU A 207 -13.43 -11.52 -2.80
N TYR A 208 -12.59 -12.55 -2.77
CA TYR A 208 -11.59 -12.73 -1.72
C TYR A 208 -10.47 -13.66 -2.15
N TYR A 209 -9.35 -13.60 -1.43
CA TYR A 209 -8.23 -14.52 -1.66
C TYR A 209 -8.48 -15.87 -0.99
N ASP A 210 -8.33 -16.96 -1.77
CA ASP A 210 -8.31 -18.33 -1.31
C ASP A 210 -7.17 -19.10 -1.97
N HIS A 211 -6.28 -19.72 -1.18
CA HIS A 211 -5.10 -20.44 -1.67
C HIS A 211 -4.30 -19.72 -2.79
N GLY A 212 -4.18 -18.40 -2.70
CA GLY A 212 -3.43 -17.57 -3.65
C GLY A 212 -4.21 -17.12 -4.88
N ASN A 213 -5.43 -17.59 -5.05
CA ASN A 213 -6.34 -17.20 -6.13
C ASN A 213 -7.40 -16.23 -5.62
N ILE A 214 -7.89 -15.39 -6.50
CA ILE A 214 -9.08 -14.56 -6.23
C ILE A 214 -10.29 -15.37 -6.62
N VAL A 215 -11.20 -15.57 -5.67
CA VAL A 215 -12.42 -16.36 -5.82
C VAL A 215 -13.62 -15.63 -5.22
N GLY A 216 -14.83 -16.11 -5.47
CA GLY A 216 -16.04 -15.55 -4.90
C GLY A 216 -17.17 -15.45 -5.91
N ILE A 217 -18.33 -14.98 -5.46
CA ILE A 217 -19.55 -14.88 -6.28
C ILE A 217 -19.28 -14.09 -7.57
N ASP A 218 -18.71 -12.91 -7.45
CA ASP A 218 -18.47 -12.00 -8.56
C ASP A 218 -17.45 -12.56 -9.55
N ILE A 219 -16.42 -13.22 -9.01
CA ILE A 219 -15.37 -13.84 -9.80
C ILE A 219 -15.90 -15.04 -10.60
N ASP A 220 -16.71 -15.90 -9.96
CA ASP A 220 -17.30 -17.06 -10.62
C ASP A 220 -18.34 -16.63 -11.67
N ILE A 221 -19.13 -15.59 -11.40
CA ILE A 221 -20.06 -15.02 -12.41
C ILE A 221 -19.25 -14.42 -13.58
N ALA A 222 -18.14 -13.73 -13.30
CA ALA A 222 -17.26 -13.17 -14.35
C ALA A 222 -16.63 -14.29 -15.21
N HIS A 223 -16.21 -15.40 -14.60
CA HIS A 223 -15.77 -16.60 -15.34
C HIS A 223 -16.87 -17.18 -16.20
N ALA A 224 -18.08 -17.30 -15.67
CA ALA A 224 -19.23 -17.82 -16.43
C ALA A 224 -19.60 -16.90 -17.62
N ILE A 225 -19.53 -15.58 -17.44
CA ILE A 225 -19.71 -14.60 -18.52
C ILE A 225 -18.62 -14.75 -19.57
N ALA A 226 -17.34 -14.83 -19.16
CA ALA A 226 -16.24 -15.03 -20.10
C ALA A 226 -16.38 -16.31 -20.91
N ASP A 227 -16.90 -17.40 -20.29
CA ASP A 227 -17.21 -18.66 -20.95
C ASP A 227 -18.31 -18.51 -22.03
N GLU A 228 -19.41 -17.80 -21.72
CA GLU A 228 -20.48 -17.54 -22.68
C GLU A 228 -20.01 -16.63 -23.84
N LEU A 229 -19.06 -15.73 -23.57
CA LEU A 229 -18.47 -14.82 -24.57
C LEU A 229 -17.30 -15.42 -25.35
N ASN A 230 -16.88 -16.66 -25.03
CA ASN A 230 -15.69 -17.32 -25.58
C ASN A 230 -14.40 -16.48 -25.39
N MET A 231 -14.23 -15.82 -24.23
CA MET A 231 -13.10 -14.99 -23.86
C MET A 231 -12.31 -15.63 -22.72
N ASP A 232 -10.98 -15.45 -22.72
CA ASP A 232 -10.18 -15.71 -21.55
C ASP A 232 -10.42 -14.61 -20.50
N ILE A 233 -10.07 -14.88 -19.22
CA ILE A 233 -10.29 -13.93 -18.13
C ILE A 233 -8.98 -13.57 -17.45
N LYS A 234 -8.82 -12.30 -17.07
CA LYS A 234 -7.75 -11.80 -16.24
C LYS A 234 -8.36 -10.98 -15.11
N VAL A 235 -8.17 -11.41 -13.85
CA VAL A 235 -8.69 -10.70 -12.68
C VAL A 235 -7.59 -9.82 -12.09
N GLU A 236 -7.91 -8.54 -11.88
CA GLU A 236 -7.00 -7.52 -11.34
C GLU A 236 -7.51 -7.01 -10.00
N ASP A 237 -6.78 -7.32 -8.90
CA ASP A 237 -7.07 -6.76 -7.58
C ASP A 237 -6.61 -5.30 -7.50
N MET A 238 -7.47 -4.46 -6.91
CA MET A 238 -7.19 -3.05 -6.62
C MET A 238 -8.08 -2.54 -5.47
N GLU A 239 -7.84 -1.34 -4.99
CA GLU A 239 -8.72 -0.74 -3.98
C GLU A 239 -10.09 -0.40 -4.61
N PHE A 240 -11.16 -0.49 -3.81
CA PHE A 240 -12.54 -0.40 -4.31
C PHE A 240 -12.83 0.93 -5.02
N ASP A 241 -12.34 2.02 -4.46
CA ASP A 241 -12.52 3.38 -4.99
C ASP A 241 -11.76 3.62 -6.31
N ALA A 242 -10.76 2.78 -6.62
CA ALA A 242 -9.99 2.84 -7.86
C ALA A 242 -10.66 2.10 -9.04
N ILE A 243 -11.66 1.24 -8.80
CA ILE A 243 -12.27 0.39 -9.84
C ILE A 243 -12.89 1.22 -10.96
N ILE A 244 -13.70 2.22 -10.64
CA ILE A 244 -14.37 3.07 -11.65
C ILE A 244 -13.34 3.80 -12.52
N ALA A 245 -12.28 4.33 -11.90
CA ALA A 245 -11.20 4.99 -12.63
C ALA A 245 -10.44 4.00 -13.55
N ALA A 246 -10.19 2.78 -13.09
CA ALA A 246 -9.55 1.73 -13.90
C ALA A 246 -10.40 1.35 -15.13
N ILE A 247 -11.72 1.29 -14.99
CA ILE A 247 -12.67 1.05 -16.08
C ILE A 247 -12.67 2.22 -17.08
N GLN A 248 -12.74 3.46 -16.59
CA GLN A 248 -12.76 4.65 -17.44
C GLN A 248 -11.46 4.82 -18.26
N ASN A 249 -10.33 4.44 -17.67
CA ASN A 249 -9.01 4.53 -18.29
C ASN A 249 -8.65 3.29 -19.14
N GLY A 250 -9.56 2.31 -19.27
CA GLY A 250 -9.34 1.10 -20.07
C GLY A 250 -8.34 0.11 -19.45
N LYS A 251 -7.98 0.25 -18.17
CA LYS A 251 -7.10 -0.68 -17.45
C LYS A 251 -7.79 -2.02 -17.19
N ALA A 252 -9.10 -1.98 -16.97
CA ALA A 252 -9.95 -3.16 -16.95
C ALA A 252 -11.19 -2.91 -17.80
N ARG A 253 -11.81 -3.99 -18.28
CA ARG A 253 -12.97 -3.91 -19.16
C ARG A 253 -14.28 -3.99 -18.40
N ILE A 254 -14.28 -4.76 -17.29
CA ILE A 254 -15.43 -4.93 -16.39
C ILE A 254 -14.98 -4.69 -14.95
N GLY A 255 -15.81 -4.01 -14.16
CA GLY A 255 -15.69 -3.94 -12.70
C GLY A 255 -16.71 -4.89 -12.05
N ALA A 256 -16.22 -5.79 -11.20
CA ALA A 256 -17.02 -6.76 -10.45
C ALA A 256 -16.49 -6.80 -9.01
N ALA A 257 -17.23 -6.21 -8.07
CA ALA A 257 -16.79 -6.00 -6.69
C ALA A 257 -17.99 -5.73 -5.76
N GLY A 258 -19.04 -6.55 -5.80
CA GLY A 258 -20.27 -6.32 -5.04
C GLY A 258 -20.87 -4.93 -5.32
N MET A 259 -20.71 -4.41 -6.53
CA MET A 259 -20.96 -3.01 -6.81
C MET A 259 -22.45 -2.69 -6.95
N THR A 260 -22.94 -1.82 -6.08
CA THR A 260 -24.33 -1.32 -6.12
C THR A 260 -24.53 -0.30 -7.22
N VAL A 261 -25.67 -0.39 -7.90
CA VAL A 261 -26.12 0.56 -8.90
C VAL A 261 -26.66 1.82 -8.23
N THR A 262 -25.91 2.94 -8.34
CA THR A 262 -26.34 4.25 -7.83
C THR A 262 -26.44 5.30 -8.95
N PRO A 263 -27.26 6.36 -8.79
CA PRO A 263 -27.35 7.46 -9.77
C PRO A 263 -26.00 8.12 -10.04
N GLU A 264 -25.19 8.35 -9.01
CA GLU A 264 -23.88 8.98 -9.10
C GLU A 264 -22.92 8.14 -9.95
N ARG A 265 -22.86 6.82 -9.69
CA ARG A 265 -22.02 5.90 -10.46
C ARG A 265 -22.48 5.75 -11.89
N LYS A 266 -23.81 5.74 -12.16
CA LYS A 266 -24.37 5.78 -13.53
C LYS A 266 -23.92 7.01 -14.30
N GLY A 267 -23.63 8.13 -13.61
CA GLY A 267 -23.00 9.31 -14.19
C GLY A 267 -21.62 9.03 -14.79
N SER A 268 -20.89 8.02 -14.30
CA SER A 268 -19.50 7.74 -14.63
C SER A 268 -19.28 6.48 -15.46
N VAL A 269 -20.12 5.44 -15.28
CA VAL A 269 -20.00 4.12 -15.94
C VAL A 269 -21.35 3.62 -16.43
N LEU A 270 -21.33 2.58 -17.29
CA LEU A 270 -22.50 1.75 -17.61
C LEU A 270 -22.59 0.62 -16.59
N PHE A 271 -23.81 0.27 -16.17
CA PHE A 271 -24.06 -0.92 -15.40
C PHE A 271 -24.75 -2.00 -16.24
N THR A 272 -24.43 -3.24 -15.92
CA THR A 272 -25.14 -4.39 -16.43
C THR A 272 -26.53 -4.51 -15.78
N GLU A 273 -27.34 -5.47 -16.25
CA GLU A 273 -28.48 -5.92 -15.46
C GLU A 273 -28.00 -6.47 -14.12
N PRO A 274 -28.70 -6.19 -13.01
CA PRO A 274 -28.32 -6.72 -11.72
C PRO A 274 -28.28 -8.25 -11.73
N TYR A 275 -27.21 -8.84 -11.19
CA TYR A 275 -27.10 -10.29 -11.02
C TYR A 275 -27.56 -10.79 -9.65
N ALA A 276 -27.55 -9.90 -8.63
CA ALA A 276 -27.98 -10.20 -7.27
C ALA A 276 -28.60 -8.97 -6.60
N THR A 277 -29.23 -9.22 -5.44
CA THR A 277 -29.66 -8.19 -4.50
C THR A 277 -28.89 -8.32 -3.20
N SER A 278 -28.52 -7.21 -2.57
CA SER A 278 -27.91 -7.15 -1.25
C SER A 278 -28.67 -6.18 -0.36
N ARG A 279 -28.48 -6.29 0.95
CA ARG A 279 -29.01 -5.35 1.93
C ARG A 279 -27.86 -4.68 2.64
N GLN A 280 -27.95 -3.37 2.91
CA GLN A 280 -27.01 -2.70 3.79
C GLN A 280 -27.41 -2.97 5.23
N MET A 281 -26.52 -3.59 5.97
CA MET A 281 -26.72 -3.99 7.36
C MET A 281 -25.86 -3.17 8.30
N VAL A 282 -26.25 -3.14 9.56
CA VAL A 282 -25.51 -2.47 10.62
C VAL A 282 -24.93 -3.50 11.57
N ILE A 283 -23.62 -3.49 11.73
CA ILE A 283 -22.91 -4.29 12.73
C ILE A 283 -22.72 -3.42 13.98
N VAL A 284 -23.04 -3.96 15.14
CA VAL A 284 -22.90 -3.33 16.46
C VAL A 284 -22.15 -4.25 17.42
N ARG A 285 -21.61 -3.69 18.50
CA ARG A 285 -21.06 -4.51 19.59
C ARG A 285 -22.18 -5.33 20.25
N ASP A 286 -21.87 -6.57 20.58
CA ASP A 286 -22.75 -7.43 21.36
C ASP A 286 -22.31 -7.37 22.83
N ASN A 287 -23.05 -6.58 23.63
CA ASN A 287 -22.77 -6.40 25.05
C ASN A 287 -23.15 -7.66 25.88
N ASN A 288 -23.89 -8.62 25.29
CA ASN A 288 -24.30 -9.86 25.94
C ASN A 288 -23.36 -11.04 25.64
N GLY A 289 -22.44 -10.88 24.71
CA GLY A 289 -21.44 -11.89 24.37
C GLY A 289 -20.38 -11.97 25.49
N SER A 290 -20.39 -13.04 26.29
CA SER A 290 -19.22 -13.42 27.10
C SER A 290 -17.99 -13.37 26.20
N ALA A 291 -16.98 -12.60 26.63
CA ALA A 291 -15.64 -12.64 26.05
C ALA A 291 -15.16 -14.11 26.16
N THR A 292 -15.45 -14.92 25.14
CA THR A 292 -14.88 -16.26 25.06
C THR A 292 -13.37 -16.10 25.08
N ALA A 293 -12.74 -16.74 26.04
CA ALA A 293 -11.32 -16.72 26.35
C ALA A 293 -10.50 -16.64 25.06
N GLY A 294 -9.72 -15.58 24.94
CA GLY A 294 -8.96 -15.31 23.73
C GLY A 294 -8.13 -16.54 23.35
N HIS A 295 -8.23 -16.93 22.11
CA HIS A 295 -7.39 -17.99 21.56
C HIS A 295 -5.94 -17.65 21.91
N GLY A 296 -5.21 -18.57 22.56
CA GLY A 296 -3.83 -18.32 22.99
C GLY A 296 -2.98 -17.81 21.80
N ILE A 297 -1.97 -17.01 22.08
CA ILE A 297 -1.09 -16.39 21.05
C ILE A 297 -0.62 -17.41 20.01
N ILE A 298 -0.31 -18.64 20.43
CA ILE A 298 0.13 -19.73 19.54
C ILE A 298 -0.99 -20.14 18.58
N SER A 299 -2.24 -20.25 19.03
CA SER A 299 -3.38 -20.60 18.20
C SER A 299 -3.66 -19.51 17.16
N ARG A 300 -3.61 -18.23 17.58
CA ARG A 300 -3.72 -17.08 16.68
C ARG A 300 -2.60 -17.06 15.64
N PHE A 301 -1.36 -17.34 16.05
CA PHE A 301 -0.21 -17.43 15.14
C PHE A 301 -0.42 -18.54 14.09
N LYS A 302 -0.82 -19.74 14.51
CA LYS A 302 -1.12 -20.83 13.60
C LYS A 302 -2.23 -20.47 12.61
N ASN A 303 -3.32 -19.86 13.10
CA ASN A 303 -4.42 -19.43 12.24
C ASN A 303 -4.02 -18.34 11.25
N ASN A 304 -3.23 -17.34 11.67
CA ASN A 304 -2.84 -16.23 10.79
C ASN A 304 -1.84 -16.66 9.72
N PHE A 305 -0.90 -17.57 10.02
CA PHE A 305 0.24 -17.80 9.13
C PHE A 305 0.38 -19.24 8.62
N ILE A 306 0.05 -20.24 9.45
CA ILE A 306 0.27 -21.64 9.09
C ILE A 306 -0.94 -22.22 8.36
N ALA A 307 -2.16 -21.93 8.83
CA ALA A 307 -3.39 -22.40 8.21
C ALA A 307 -3.40 -21.98 6.74
N ASP A 308 -3.80 -22.89 5.85
CA ASP A 308 -3.93 -22.68 4.41
C ASP A 308 -2.65 -22.14 3.74
N GLY A 309 -1.48 -22.28 4.40
CA GLY A 309 -0.21 -21.81 3.85
C GLY A 309 -0.10 -20.28 3.72
N ARG A 310 -0.82 -19.50 4.53
CA ARG A 310 -0.94 -18.04 4.40
C ARG A 310 0.39 -17.29 4.49
N TYR A 311 1.42 -17.85 5.13
CA TYR A 311 2.78 -17.30 5.12
C TYR A 311 3.33 -17.08 3.70
N THR A 312 2.81 -17.80 2.70
CA THR A 312 3.24 -17.65 1.29
C THR A 312 2.93 -16.26 0.74
N TYR A 313 1.88 -15.59 1.20
CA TYR A 313 1.59 -14.20 0.84
C TYR A 313 2.70 -13.25 1.30
N LEU A 314 3.22 -13.47 2.52
CA LEU A 314 4.33 -12.67 3.04
C LEU A 314 5.64 -12.97 2.29
N LEU A 315 5.93 -14.24 1.98
CA LEU A 315 7.13 -14.62 1.21
C LEU A 315 7.10 -14.03 -0.20
N LYS A 316 5.97 -14.15 -0.90
CA LYS A 316 5.78 -13.54 -2.22
C LYS A 316 5.91 -12.01 -2.15
N GLY A 317 5.26 -11.40 -1.16
CA GLY A 317 5.35 -9.97 -0.91
C GLY A 317 6.77 -9.51 -0.62
N LEU A 318 7.51 -10.22 0.22
CA LEU A 318 8.92 -9.95 0.52
C LEU A 318 9.79 -10.03 -0.75
N GLY A 319 9.58 -11.06 -1.57
CA GLY A 319 10.28 -11.20 -2.85
C GLY A 319 10.07 -10.00 -3.76
N ASN A 320 8.82 -9.57 -3.95
CA ASN A 320 8.49 -8.40 -4.76
C ASN A 320 9.08 -7.11 -4.18
N THR A 321 8.97 -6.90 -2.86
CA THR A 321 9.59 -5.76 -2.16
C THR A 321 11.09 -5.67 -2.44
N LEU A 322 11.82 -6.78 -2.33
CA LEU A 322 13.26 -6.82 -2.58
C LEU A 322 13.60 -6.59 -4.05
N ILE A 323 12.87 -7.22 -4.98
CA ILE A 323 13.06 -7.02 -6.43
C ILE A 323 12.86 -5.56 -6.80
N ILE A 324 11.76 -4.95 -6.37
CA ILE A 324 11.45 -3.55 -6.65
C ILE A 324 12.54 -2.65 -6.08
N THR A 325 12.93 -2.86 -4.82
CA THR A 325 13.97 -2.06 -4.15
C THR A 325 15.29 -2.09 -4.91
N VAL A 326 15.76 -3.29 -5.29
CA VAL A 326 17.04 -3.44 -5.99
C VAL A 326 16.97 -2.84 -7.40
N CYS A 327 15.93 -3.17 -8.17
CA CYS A 327 15.80 -2.68 -9.55
C CYS A 327 15.58 -1.16 -9.60
N ALA A 328 14.73 -0.61 -8.72
CA ALA A 328 14.52 0.83 -8.61
C ALA A 328 15.80 1.56 -8.19
N MET A 329 16.58 0.99 -7.27
CA MET A 329 17.87 1.55 -6.86
C MET A 329 18.88 1.60 -8.01
N LEU A 330 18.93 0.57 -8.86
CA LEU A 330 19.80 0.58 -10.05
C LEU A 330 19.39 1.69 -11.03
N ILE A 331 18.11 1.84 -11.32
CA ILE A 331 17.58 2.93 -12.16
C ILE A 331 17.95 4.29 -11.53
N SER A 332 17.73 4.42 -10.22
CA SER A 332 18.00 5.67 -9.48
C SER A 332 19.47 6.06 -9.52
N LEU A 333 20.37 5.10 -9.37
CA LEU A 333 21.81 5.36 -9.46
C LEU A 333 22.23 5.80 -10.86
N LEU A 334 21.73 5.12 -11.89
CA LEU A 334 22.04 5.46 -13.28
C LEU A 334 21.51 6.85 -13.66
N LEU A 335 20.22 7.07 -13.46
CA LEU A 335 19.56 8.33 -13.84
C LEU A 335 20.00 9.49 -12.93
N GLY A 336 20.11 9.26 -11.62
CA GLY A 336 20.55 10.25 -10.66
C GLY A 336 21.98 10.72 -10.92
N THR A 337 22.88 9.78 -11.28
CA THR A 337 24.26 10.13 -11.67
C THR A 337 24.27 10.94 -12.96
N LEU A 338 23.50 10.56 -13.97
CA LEU A 338 23.39 11.30 -15.22
C LEU A 338 22.92 12.74 -14.99
N ILE A 339 21.87 12.93 -14.20
CA ILE A 339 21.33 14.24 -13.87
C ILE A 339 22.36 15.07 -13.07
N ALA A 340 23.01 14.46 -12.08
CA ALA A 340 24.04 15.15 -11.28
C ALA A 340 25.20 15.63 -12.15
N VAL A 341 25.68 14.80 -13.08
CA VAL A 341 26.77 15.15 -14.02
C VAL A 341 26.34 16.28 -14.94
N ILE A 342 25.17 16.23 -15.56
CA ILE A 342 24.64 17.29 -16.44
C ILE A 342 24.59 18.62 -15.68
N ARG A 343 24.01 18.62 -14.48
CA ARG A 343 23.88 19.83 -13.66
C ARG A 343 25.23 20.40 -13.21
N THR A 344 26.12 19.55 -12.71
CA THR A 344 27.46 19.98 -12.27
C THR A 344 28.29 20.50 -13.44
N THR A 345 28.17 19.89 -14.62
CA THR A 345 28.88 20.36 -15.83
C THR A 345 28.34 21.72 -16.26
N HIS A 346 27.02 21.91 -16.22
CA HIS A 346 26.45 23.24 -16.52
C HIS A 346 26.89 24.31 -15.51
N ASP A 347 26.84 23.99 -14.22
CA ASP A 347 27.22 24.92 -13.15
C ASP A 347 28.69 25.35 -13.27
N ASN A 348 29.59 24.48 -13.80
CA ASN A 348 31.01 24.76 -13.93
C ASN A 348 31.39 25.48 -15.22
N ASN A 349 30.74 25.24 -16.35
CA ASN A 349 31.18 25.76 -17.65
C ASN A 349 30.05 26.29 -18.56
N GLY A 350 28.81 26.36 -18.05
CA GLY A 350 27.63 26.83 -18.80
C GLY A 350 27.16 25.91 -19.92
N SER A 351 27.78 24.74 -20.13
CA SER A 351 27.41 23.84 -21.20
C SER A 351 26.09 23.12 -20.91
N MET A 352 25.41 22.59 -21.95
CA MET A 352 24.15 21.84 -21.89
C MET A 352 22.98 22.61 -21.23
N PRO A 353 22.70 23.89 -21.61
CA PRO A 353 21.65 24.68 -20.92
C PRO A 353 20.26 24.02 -21.02
N ILE A 354 19.89 23.48 -22.17
CA ILE A 354 18.57 22.82 -22.38
C ILE A 354 18.45 21.57 -21.49
N ALA A 355 19.48 20.72 -21.48
CA ALA A 355 19.48 19.52 -20.64
C ALA A 355 19.40 19.88 -19.14
N ASN A 356 20.11 20.94 -18.71
CA ASN A 356 20.03 21.43 -17.34
C ASN A 356 18.63 21.94 -16.97
N ILE A 357 17.95 22.67 -17.88
CA ILE A 357 16.56 23.11 -17.67
C ILE A 357 15.63 21.89 -17.50
N LEU A 358 15.74 20.90 -18.38
CA LEU A 358 14.95 19.67 -18.29
C LEU A 358 15.20 18.94 -16.96
N CYS A 359 16.48 18.81 -16.55
CA CYS A 359 16.83 18.22 -15.26
C CYS A 359 16.22 18.99 -14.08
N LYS A 360 16.32 20.34 -14.09
CA LYS A 360 15.73 21.17 -13.04
C LYS A 360 14.20 21.00 -12.96
N THR A 361 13.53 21.00 -14.12
CA THR A 361 12.07 20.79 -14.20
C THR A 361 11.68 19.42 -13.67
N TYR A 362 12.38 18.36 -14.06
CA TYR A 362 12.18 17.02 -13.54
C TYR A 362 12.32 16.97 -12.01
N LEU A 363 13.42 17.51 -11.46
CA LEU A 363 13.66 17.53 -10.02
C LEU A 363 12.58 18.32 -9.27
N MET A 364 12.12 19.44 -9.83
CA MET A 364 11.07 20.26 -9.24
C MET A 364 9.74 19.49 -9.17
N ILE A 365 9.35 18.83 -10.25
CA ILE A 365 8.09 18.07 -10.32
C ILE A 365 8.15 16.86 -9.38
N ILE A 366 9.18 16.03 -9.50
CA ILE A 366 9.27 14.77 -8.77
C ILE A 366 9.42 15.00 -7.27
N ARG A 367 10.25 15.97 -6.85
CA ARG A 367 10.42 16.28 -5.42
C ARG A 367 9.29 17.13 -4.84
N GLY A 368 8.48 17.77 -5.70
CA GLY A 368 7.34 18.58 -5.31
C GLY A 368 6.01 17.81 -5.22
N THR A 369 5.99 16.52 -5.57
CA THR A 369 4.78 15.69 -5.55
C THR A 369 4.96 14.44 -4.70
N PRO A 370 3.90 13.94 -4.00
CA PRO A 370 3.99 12.74 -3.18
C PRO A 370 4.29 11.49 -4.02
N THR A 371 5.14 10.60 -3.52
CA THR A 371 5.52 9.33 -4.18
C THR A 371 4.30 8.46 -4.53
N MET A 372 3.31 8.40 -3.64
CA MET A 372 2.07 7.65 -3.88
C MET A 372 1.30 8.19 -5.08
N VAL A 373 1.18 9.52 -5.19
CA VAL A 373 0.48 10.16 -6.31
C VAL A 373 1.21 9.88 -7.64
N GLN A 374 2.54 9.91 -7.63
CA GLN A 374 3.36 9.56 -8.79
C GLN A 374 3.12 8.11 -9.23
N LEU A 375 3.12 7.16 -8.28
CA LEU A 375 2.83 5.76 -8.55
C LEU A 375 1.45 5.58 -9.21
N LEU A 376 0.42 6.23 -8.68
CA LEU A 376 -0.94 6.16 -9.22
C LEU A 376 -1.04 6.78 -10.62
N ILE A 377 -0.41 7.94 -10.86
CA ILE A 377 -0.37 8.59 -12.18
C ILE A 377 0.35 7.67 -13.19
N ILE A 378 1.50 7.11 -12.82
CA ILE A 378 2.26 6.23 -13.71
C ILE A 378 1.43 4.98 -14.05
N TYR A 379 0.75 4.39 -13.08
CA TYR A 379 -0.04 3.18 -13.30
C TYR A 379 -1.34 3.43 -14.05
N TYR A 380 -2.16 4.42 -13.63
CA TYR A 380 -3.51 4.62 -14.17
C TYR A 380 -3.57 5.59 -15.36
N VAL A 381 -2.53 6.41 -15.59
CA VAL A 381 -2.52 7.39 -16.67
C VAL A 381 -1.45 7.04 -17.71
N VAL A 382 -0.18 6.93 -17.32
CA VAL A 382 0.92 6.70 -18.27
C VAL A 382 0.85 5.31 -18.88
N PHE A 383 0.62 4.29 -18.08
CA PHE A 383 0.50 2.89 -18.52
C PHE A 383 -0.95 2.40 -18.59
N ALA A 384 -1.94 3.29 -18.71
CA ALA A 384 -3.35 2.91 -18.77
C ALA A 384 -3.65 1.89 -19.88
N ALA A 385 -3.19 2.18 -21.10
CA ALA A 385 -3.45 1.38 -22.29
C ALA A 385 -2.45 0.23 -22.53
N VAL A 386 -1.47 0.05 -21.63
CA VAL A 386 -0.40 -0.94 -21.81
C VAL A 386 -0.56 -2.05 -20.78
N ASP A 387 -0.59 -3.30 -21.24
CA ASP A 387 -0.55 -4.47 -20.34
C ASP A 387 0.90 -4.71 -19.89
N ILE A 388 1.26 -4.06 -18.79
CA ILE A 388 2.60 -4.10 -18.19
C ILE A 388 2.52 -4.67 -16.77
N SER A 389 3.52 -5.43 -16.38
CA SER A 389 3.59 -5.98 -15.03
C SER A 389 3.61 -4.87 -13.97
N LYS A 390 2.78 -5.00 -12.93
CA LYS A 390 2.72 -4.06 -11.79
C LYS A 390 4.09 -3.88 -11.13
N VAL A 391 4.91 -4.94 -11.08
CA VAL A 391 6.28 -4.88 -10.55
C VAL A 391 7.13 -3.91 -11.37
N LEU A 392 7.06 -3.98 -12.70
CA LEU A 392 7.83 -3.07 -13.58
C LEU A 392 7.34 -1.63 -13.44
N VAL A 393 6.02 -1.40 -13.32
CA VAL A 393 5.47 -0.07 -13.04
C VAL A 393 6.02 0.50 -11.73
N ALA A 394 6.02 -0.30 -10.66
CA ALA A 394 6.56 0.09 -9.37
C ALA A 394 8.07 0.38 -9.45
N VAL A 395 8.84 -0.46 -10.15
CA VAL A 395 10.29 -0.25 -10.38
C VAL A 395 10.54 1.08 -11.09
N VAL A 396 9.76 1.40 -12.12
CA VAL A 396 9.88 2.69 -12.84
C VAL A 396 9.49 3.86 -11.93
N ALA A 397 8.35 3.77 -11.24
CA ALA A 397 7.85 4.85 -10.40
C ALA A 397 8.82 5.18 -9.25
N PHE A 398 9.22 4.18 -8.48
CA PHE A 398 10.17 4.38 -7.38
C PHE A 398 11.58 4.70 -7.89
N GLY A 399 11.99 4.12 -9.02
CA GLY A 399 13.26 4.42 -9.66
C GLY A 399 13.36 5.88 -10.11
N LEU A 400 12.31 6.42 -10.72
CA LEU A 400 12.24 7.84 -11.08
C LEU A 400 12.19 8.73 -9.84
N ASN A 401 11.39 8.38 -8.84
CA ASN A 401 11.31 9.17 -7.62
C ASN A 401 12.68 9.26 -6.92
N SER A 402 13.29 8.12 -6.61
CA SER A 402 14.57 8.06 -5.91
C SER A 402 15.74 8.65 -6.73
N ALA A 403 15.68 8.59 -8.08
CA ALA A 403 16.69 9.24 -8.94
C ALA A 403 16.77 10.76 -8.73
N ALA A 404 15.65 11.41 -8.43
CA ALA A 404 15.63 12.83 -8.15
C ALA A 404 16.35 13.18 -6.83
N TYR A 405 16.21 12.35 -5.81
CA TYR A 405 16.93 12.52 -4.54
C TYR A 405 18.40 12.18 -4.70
N LEU A 406 18.73 11.06 -5.34
CA LEU A 406 20.13 10.68 -5.59
C LEU A 406 20.87 11.67 -6.47
N ALA A 407 20.22 12.30 -7.43
CA ALA A 407 20.84 13.34 -8.25
C ALA A 407 21.39 14.50 -7.40
N GLU A 408 20.62 14.97 -6.42
CA GLU A 408 21.06 16.02 -5.51
C GLU A 408 22.15 15.53 -4.54
N VAL A 409 22.02 14.30 -4.02
CA VAL A 409 23.02 13.68 -3.15
C VAL A 409 24.37 13.56 -3.88
N ILE A 410 24.36 13.03 -5.12
CA ILE A 410 25.58 12.86 -5.93
C ILE A 410 26.17 14.24 -6.29
N ARG A 411 25.32 15.20 -6.72
CA ARG A 411 25.76 16.56 -7.01
C ARG A 411 26.42 17.21 -5.79
N SER A 412 25.82 17.09 -4.62
CA SER A 412 26.36 17.59 -3.36
C SER A 412 27.71 16.95 -3.04
N GLY A 413 27.85 15.62 -3.24
CA GLY A 413 29.11 14.93 -3.03
C GLY A 413 30.21 15.31 -4.00
N ILE A 414 29.88 15.60 -5.26
CA ILE A 414 30.86 16.12 -6.24
C ILE A 414 31.32 17.52 -5.82
N MET A 415 30.40 18.39 -5.38
CA MET A 415 30.71 19.74 -4.93
C MET A 415 31.49 19.79 -3.60
N ALA A 416 31.40 18.73 -2.79
CA ALA A 416 32.14 18.59 -1.54
C ALA A 416 33.62 18.22 -1.75
N VAL A 417 34.04 17.82 -2.96
CA VAL A 417 35.45 17.59 -3.28
C VAL A 417 36.17 18.95 -3.43
N ASP A 418 37.34 19.08 -2.82
CA ASP A 418 38.12 20.29 -2.87
C ASP A 418 38.39 20.70 -4.33
N LYS A 419 38.14 21.99 -4.66
CA LYS A 419 38.32 22.54 -6.01
C LYS A 419 39.75 22.43 -6.49
N GLY A 420 40.71 22.50 -5.57
CA GLY A 420 42.14 22.31 -5.86
C GLY A 420 42.46 20.97 -6.52
N GLN A 421 41.65 19.92 -6.29
CA GLN A 421 41.82 18.63 -6.97
C GLN A 421 41.52 18.74 -8.48
N MET A 422 40.51 19.50 -8.84
CA MET A 422 40.22 19.80 -10.25
C MET A 422 41.28 20.66 -10.88
N GLU A 423 41.73 21.71 -10.18
CA GLU A 423 42.78 22.65 -10.64
C GLU A 423 44.10 21.95 -10.81
N ALA A 424 44.55 21.15 -9.85
CA ALA A 424 45.77 20.35 -9.92
C ALA A 424 45.74 19.37 -11.11
N GLY A 425 44.64 18.64 -11.31
CA GLY A 425 44.50 17.75 -12.45
C GLY A 425 44.59 18.49 -13.80
N ARG A 426 43.96 19.67 -13.90
CA ARG A 426 44.03 20.54 -15.09
C ARG A 426 45.44 21.10 -15.32
N SER A 427 46.14 21.48 -14.25
CA SER A 427 47.53 21.99 -14.31
C SER A 427 48.51 20.91 -14.77
N LEU A 428 48.24 19.65 -14.49
CA LEU A 428 48.99 18.50 -14.99
C LEU A 428 48.64 18.12 -16.46
N GLY A 429 47.82 18.94 -17.15
CA GLY A 429 47.47 18.73 -18.56
C GLY A 429 46.32 17.73 -18.79
N LEU A 430 45.68 17.22 -17.74
CA LEU A 430 44.51 16.32 -17.89
C LEU A 430 43.32 17.11 -18.42
N SER A 431 42.52 16.48 -19.30
CA SER A 431 41.24 17.05 -19.73
C SER A 431 40.25 17.11 -18.55
N TYR A 432 39.25 18.00 -18.62
CA TYR A 432 38.21 18.11 -17.61
C TYR A 432 37.56 16.75 -17.34
N ALA A 433 37.18 16.02 -18.41
CA ALA A 433 36.56 14.71 -18.30
C ALA A 433 37.45 13.67 -17.61
N THR A 434 38.77 13.69 -17.92
CA THR A 434 39.74 12.77 -17.30
C THR A 434 39.94 13.09 -15.82
N THR A 435 40.09 14.38 -15.47
CA THR A 435 40.20 14.84 -14.07
C THR A 435 38.93 14.48 -13.28
N MET A 436 37.75 14.78 -13.84
CA MET A 436 36.47 14.40 -13.24
C MET A 436 36.39 12.91 -12.99
N ARG A 437 36.67 12.08 -14.00
CA ARG A 437 36.50 10.62 -13.90
C ARG A 437 37.53 9.96 -12.98
N ARG A 438 38.82 10.39 -13.03
CA ARG A 438 39.91 9.70 -12.34
C ARG A 438 40.25 10.28 -10.96
N ILE A 439 39.93 11.54 -10.70
CA ILE A 439 40.31 12.23 -9.45
C ILE A 439 39.06 12.59 -8.64
N VAL A 440 38.11 13.34 -9.22
CA VAL A 440 36.96 13.89 -8.49
C VAL A 440 35.93 12.83 -8.18
N MET A 441 35.50 12.06 -9.18
CA MET A 441 34.40 11.07 -9.00
C MET A 441 34.71 9.97 -7.97
N PRO A 442 35.92 9.40 -7.89
CA PRO A 442 36.23 8.41 -6.84
C PRO A 442 36.15 8.99 -5.42
N GLN A 443 36.55 10.26 -5.24
CA GLN A 443 36.42 10.94 -3.95
C GLN A 443 34.96 11.29 -3.64
N ALA A 444 34.23 11.84 -4.62
CA ALA A 444 32.81 12.13 -4.50
C ALA A 444 32.00 10.87 -4.14
N PHE A 445 32.31 9.73 -4.77
CA PHE A 445 31.61 8.46 -4.49
C PHE A 445 31.74 8.04 -3.02
N LYS A 446 32.91 8.19 -2.43
CA LYS A 446 33.11 7.91 -1.00
C LYS A 446 32.25 8.82 -0.11
N ASN A 447 32.15 10.11 -0.46
CA ASN A 447 31.38 11.09 0.29
C ASN A 447 29.87 10.80 0.26
N VAL A 448 29.36 10.29 -0.88
CA VAL A 448 27.91 10.04 -1.06
C VAL A 448 27.47 8.65 -0.65
N LEU A 449 28.38 7.69 -0.47
CA LEU A 449 28.04 6.30 -0.16
C LEU A 449 27.12 6.12 1.05
N PRO A 450 27.32 6.83 2.19
CA PRO A 450 26.40 6.75 3.33
C PRO A 450 24.99 7.23 2.97
N ALA A 451 24.88 8.29 2.16
CA ALA A 451 23.59 8.83 1.72
C ALA A 451 22.90 7.91 0.71
N ILE A 452 23.65 7.27 -0.21
CA ILE A 452 23.16 6.22 -1.10
C ILE A 452 22.61 5.04 -0.29
N GLY A 453 23.32 4.65 0.76
CA GLY A 453 22.85 3.58 1.65
C GLY A 453 21.56 3.94 2.39
N ASN A 454 21.44 5.17 2.85
CA ASN A 454 20.20 5.67 3.46
C ASN A 454 19.05 5.71 2.46
N GLU A 455 19.29 6.08 1.21
CA GLU A 455 18.29 6.09 0.15
C GLU A 455 17.78 4.68 -0.15
N LEU A 456 18.66 3.66 -0.16
CA LEU A 456 18.27 2.25 -0.31
C LEU A 456 17.31 1.82 0.82
N ILE A 457 17.58 2.23 2.06
CA ILE A 457 16.71 1.92 3.21
C ILE A 457 15.37 2.66 3.08
N THR A 458 15.38 3.90 2.62
CA THR A 458 14.16 4.70 2.39
C THR A 458 13.33 4.05 1.29
N LEU A 459 13.93 3.71 0.17
CA LEU A 459 13.30 3.05 -0.96
C LEU A 459 12.65 1.71 -0.56
N LEU A 460 13.34 0.89 0.26
CA LEU A 460 12.78 -0.37 0.80
C LEU A 460 11.46 -0.12 1.57
N LYS A 461 11.38 0.94 2.35
CA LYS A 461 10.17 1.30 3.11
C LYS A 461 9.08 1.87 2.21
N GLU A 462 9.45 2.70 1.23
CA GLU A 462 8.51 3.31 0.29
C GLU A 462 7.80 2.29 -0.60
N THR A 463 8.42 1.14 -0.90
CA THR A 463 7.75 0.07 -1.65
C THR A 463 6.45 -0.41 -0.98
N SER A 464 6.27 -0.17 0.33
CA SER A 464 5.05 -0.54 1.07
C SER A 464 3.76 0.11 0.54
N ILE A 465 3.86 1.17 -0.26
CA ILE A 465 2.69 1.79 -0.91
C ILE A 465 2.29 1.12 -2.23
N SER A 466 3.05 0.11 -2.70
CA SER A 466 2.73 -0.60 -3.96
C SER A 466 1.38 -1.31 -3.92
N GLY A 467 0.88 -1.63 -2.73
CA GLY A 467 -0.44 -2.24 -2.52
C GLY A 467 -1.59 -1.42 -3.13
N TYR A 468 -1.45 -0.09 -3.24
CA TYR A 468 -2.47 0.78 -3.83
C TYR A 468 -2.74 0.52 -5.32
N ILE A 469 -1.76 -0.01 -6.05
CA ILE A 469 -1.95 -0.48 -7.43
C ILE A 469 -2.29 -1.98 -7.50
N GLY A 470 -2.63 -2.60 -6.36
CA GLY A 470 -2.92 -4.03 -6.26
C GLY A 470 -1.69 -4.93 -6.48
N LEU A 471 -0.47 -4.43 -6.22
CA LEU A 471 0.74 -5.23 -6.25
C LEU A 471 0.94 -5.86 -4.87
N THR A 472 1.14 -7.18 -4.84
CA THR A 472 1.43 -7.90 -3.60
C THR A 472 2.88 -7.65 -3.19
N ASP A 473 3.12 -6.59 -2.40
CA ASP A 473 4.33 -6.36 -1.62
C ASP A 473 4.20 -6.98 -0.22
N LEU A 474 5.18 -6.79 0.64
CA LEU A 474 5.16 -7.36 1.99
C LEU A 474 3.98 -6.84 2.82
N THR A 475 3.60 -5.56 2.68
CA THR A 475 2.46 -4.94 3.37
C THR A 475 1.13 -5.48 2.85
N LYS A 476 0.94 -5.53 1.52
CA LYS A 476 -0.27 -6.11 0.91
C LYS A 476 -0.40 -7.60 1.24
N GLY A 477 0.70 -8.34 1.37
CA GLY A 477 0.67 -9.73 1.84
C GLY A 477 0.07 -9.86 3.24
N SER A 478 0.40 -8.94 4.16
CA SER A 478 -0.25 -8.83 5.47
C SER A 478 -1.73 -8.48 5.35
N ASP A 479 -2.07 -7.55 4.48
CA ASP A 479 -3.45 -7.12 4.26
C ASP A 479 -4.35 -8.24 3.76
N ILE A 480 -3.83 -9.12 2.88
CA ILE A 480 -4.53 -10.33 2.43
C ILE A 480 -4.79 -11.25 3.63
N ILE A 481 -3.80 -11.47 4.49
CA ILE A 481 -3.99 -12.30 5.70
C ILE A 481 -5.04 -11.67 6.62
N ARG A 482 -4.99 -10.37 6.83
CA ARG A 482 -5.96 -9.62 7.66
C ARG A 482 -7.39 -9.73 7.11
N SER A 483 -7.58 -9.65 5.80
CA SER A 483 -8.90 -9.78 5.17
C SER A 483 -9.48 -11.20 5.27
N ILE A 484 -8.61 -12.22 5.40
CA ILE A 484 -9.03 -13.61 5.59
C ILE A 484 -9.30 -13.93 7.05
N THR A 485 -8.44 -13.43 7.97
CA THR A 485 -8.46 -13.84 9.39
C THR A 485 -9.13 -12.82 10.30
N TYR A 486 -9.37 -11.60 9.81
CA TYR A 486 -9.87 -10.44 10.55
C TYR A 486 -9.04 -10.10 11.81
N ASP A 487 -7.80 -10.62 11.90
CA ASP A 487 -6.82 -10.29 12.94
C ASP A 487 -5.80 -9.30 12.37
N ALA A 488 -5.93 -8.02 12.69
CA ALA A 488 -5.03 -7.00 12.16
C ALA A 488 -3.70 -6.90 12.93
N MET A 489 -3.72 -7.11 14.24
CA MET A 489 -2.56 -6.83 15.08
C MET A 489 -1.39 -7.76 14.79
N MET A 490 -1.65 -9.05 14.67
CA MET A 490 -0.58 -10.04 14.53
C MET A 490 0.09 -9.99 13.15
N PRO A 491 -0.63 -9.93 12.00
CA PRO A 491 0.00 -9.78 10.70
C PRO A 491 0.78 -8.46 10.53
N LEU A 492 0.23 -7.33 10.98
CA LEU A 492 0.92 -6.04 10.94
C LEU A 492 2.17 -6.03 11.82
N GLY A 493 2.07 -6.59 13.04
CA GLY A 493 3.20 -6.69 13.96
C GLY A 493 4.34 -7.54 13.38
N LEU A 494 4.02 -8.66 12.71
CA LEU A 494 5.02 -9.49 12.04
C LEU A 494 5.68 -8.74 10.87
N VAL A 495 4.92 -8.06 10.04
CA VAL A 495 5.46 -7.27 8.91
C VAL A 495 6.34 -6.13 9.42
N ALA A 496 5.92 -5.42 10.47
CA ALA A 496 6.76 -4.40 11.09
C ALA A 496 8.09 -4.98 11.61
N ALA A 497 8.06 -6.17 12.22
CA ALA A 497 9.27 -6.86 12.67
C ALA A 497 10.17 -7.27 11.48
N ILE A 498 9.60 -7.76 10.38
CA ILE A 498 10.36 -8.11 9.16
C ILE A 498 11.02 -6.87 8.56
N TYR A 499 10.27 -5.75 8.37
CA TYR A 499 10.87 -4.49 7.89
C TYR A 499 11.97 -3.99 8.81
N PHE A 500 11.76 -4.05 10.13
CA PHE A 500 12.77 -3.66 11.10
C PHE A 500 14.05 -4.50 10.97
N MET A 501 13.93 -5.82 10.85
CA MET A 501 15.08 -6.71 10.65
C MET A 501 15.81 -6.42 9.34
N LEU A 502 15.10 -6.18 8.25
CA LEU A 502 15.69 -5.83 6.95
C LEU A 502 16.45 -4.50 7.02
N VAL A 503 15.85 -3.48 7.62
CA VAL A 503 16.48 -2.16 7.81
C VAL A 503 17.73 -2.28 8.68
N MET A 504 17.69 -3.03 9.78
CA MET A 504 18.85 -3.27 10.65
C MET A 504 19.98 -4.01 9.92
N ALA A 505 19.64 -5.02 9.11
CA ALA A 505 20.61 -5.77 8.31
C ALA A 505 21.29 -4.86 7.27
N LEU A 506 20.51 -4.07 6.50
CA LEU A 506 21.02 -3.11 5.53
C LEU A 506 21.88 -2.03 6.19
N SER A 507 21.39 -1.42 7.27
CA SER A 507 22.10 -0.39 8.02
C SER A 507 23.46 -0.88 8.54
N THR A 508 23.48 -2.11 9.08
CA THR A 508 24.71 -2.74 9.55
C THR A 508 25.68 -3.02 8.39
N GLY A 509 25.17 -3.51 7.26
CA GLY A 509 25.95 -3.76 6.04
C GLY A 509 26.59 -2.46 5.51
N ILE A 510 25.78 -1.41 5.36
CA ILE A 510 26.25 -0.09 4.88
C ILE A 510 27.31 0.48 5.82
N SER A 511 27.10 0.46 7.13
CA SER A 511 28.07 0.95 8.12
C SER A 511 29.40 0.17 8.09
N ARG A 512 29.37 -1.14 7.79
CA ARG A 512 30.60 -1.93 7.61
C ARG A 512 31.36 -1.53 6.36
N ILE A 513 30.65 -1.32 5.24
CA ILE A 513 31.26 -0.86 3.97
C ILE A 513 31.88 0.53 4.18
N GLU A 514 31.15 1.47 4.78
CA GLU A 514 31.65 2.80 5.09
C GLU A 514 32.93 2.78 5.93
N LYS A 515 32.95 2.01 7.02
CA LYS A 515 34.13 1.85 7.88
C LYS A 515 35.34 1.28 7.12
N ARG A 516 35.14 0.33 6.19
CA ARG A 516 36.22 -0.21 5.36
C ARG A 516 36.80 0.83 4.41
N MET A 517 35.94 1.65 3.79
CA MET A 517 36.38 2.69 2.85
C MET A 517 37.16 3.82 3.54
N ARG A 518 36.71 4.24 4.74
CA ARG A 518 37.43 5.26 5.54
C ARG A 518 38.77 4.77 6.07
N LYS A 519 38.91 3.47 6.43
CA LYS A 519 40.20 2.93 6.89
C LYS A 519 41.31 3.01 5.83
N ASN A 520 40.98 3.03 4.54
CA ASN A 520 41.95 3.14 3.45
C ASN A 520 42.42 4.60 3.19
N GLU A 521 41.87 5.61 3.90
CA GLU A 521 42.30 7.02 3.81
C GLU A 521 43.43 7.36 4.80
N TYR A 522 43.62 6.56 5.84
CA TYR A 522 44.66 6.74 6.85
C TYR A 522 45.90 5.85 6.62
N ARG A 523 45.99 5.21 5.47
CA ARG A 523 47.19 4.51 4.97
C ARG A 523 47.67 5.16 3.67
#